data_d53dd5dd92a84a0d98ddb45980cb7bb4
#
_entry.id   d53dd5dd92a84a0d98ddb45980cb7bb4
#
_cell.length_a   1.000
_cell.length_b   1.000
_cell.length_c   1.000
_cell.angle_alpha   90.00
_cell.angle_beta   90.00
_cell.angle_gamma   90.00
#
_symmetry.space_group_name_H-M   'P 1'
#
loop_
_entity.id
_entity.type
_entity.pdbx_description
1 polymer ?
#
loop_
_entity_poly.entity_id
_entity_poly.type
_entity_poly.pdbx_seq_one_letter_code
_entity_poly.pdbx_strand_id
1 'polypeptide(L)'
;MMKKNEILSCLKGNKKISAYEVSMIDKDSRELFYVLDHLEINRAVKVKTRAITVYVSDARTTGSSSITVTAADDLKSLNTKINAAVKKAASAKNPYYPLTAKTENIRNTKKGNQDLNEIATKVAKAIFKADVYKNGWINSTEIFVSSFKEEFINSNGVDHINDSFKIEVECIPTWSNKKEEFELYKFYESNRFDSKAITEEIDDILKLAKARSQALTLKDVKLPEDLPVLVKNDMLETIVRNLAMDLNYRSLYMHQNHYNKKDVLSNTAFDMTMKAMIPGCAASRKFDSHGVVLKSVKLIDKGVVKNNYGDIQFGHYLDEKKISGNLPVCEIKAETMPYKKKPHLIIETFSAPQLESDSGYWGGEVRLARYYDGKKYIPLTGFSIAGSLYEDLKSVGFSEEEAVQSRYKGPKYMIFKGIKIS
;
A
#
# COMPACT_ATOMS: atom_id res chain seq x y z
N MET A 1 3.42 14.97 26.29
CA MET A 1 3.79 13.61 25.80
C MET A 1 5.10 13.19 26.43
N MET A 2 5.15 11.99 27.00
CA MET A 2 6.33 11.46 27.72
C MET A 2 7.55 11.33 26.83
N LYS A 3 8.72 11.55 27.41
CA LYS A 3 10.03 11.44 26.74
C LYS A 3 10.49 9.99 26.67
N LYS A 4 11.30 9.67 25.67
CA LYS A 4 11.93 8.34 25.44
C LYS A 4 12.54 7.76 26.75
N ASN A 5 13.35 8.55 27.44
CA ASN A 5 14.06 8.07 28.64
C ASN A 5 13.12 7.74 29.80
N GLU A 6 12.03 8.46 29.96
CA GLU A 6 11.01 8.19 30.98
C GLU A 6 10.32 6.84 30.73
N ILE A 7 9.90 6.59 29.47
CA ILE A 7 9.32 5.32 29.04
C ILE A 7 10.29 4.16 29.31
N LEU A 8 11.54 4.30 28.86
CA LEU A 8 12.55 3.26 29.02
C LEU A 8 12.89 2.99 30.48
N SER A 9 12.89 4.02 31.33
CA SER A 9 13.10 3.86 32.77
C SER A 9 12.01 2.99 33.42
N CYS A 10 10.73 3.26 33.11
CA CYS A 10 9.61 2.46 33.62
C CYS A 10 9.69 1.00 33.16
N LEU A 11 10.05 0.75 31.88
CA LEU A 11 10.15 -0.61 31.34
C LEU A 11 11.30 -1.39 31.97
N LYS A 12 12.50 -0.79 32.08
CA LYS A 12 13.69 -1.41 32.70
C LYS A 12 13.53 -1.66 34.20
N GLY A 13 12.75 -0.83 34.88
CA GLY A 13 12.47 -0.99 36.31
C GLY A 13 11.52 -2.15 36.64
N ASN A 14 10.76 -2.68 35.69
CA ASN A 14 9.79 -3.73 35.90
C ASN A 14 10.38 -5.13 35.62
N LYS A 15 10.78 -5.84 36.68
CA LYS A 15 11.42 -7.16 36.62
C LYS A 15 10.54 -8.29 36.03
N LYS A 16 9.24 -8.05 35.83
CA LYS A 16 8.31 -9.02 35.22
C LYS A 16 8.30 -8.95 33.69
N ILE A 17 8.93 -7.94 33.12
CA ILE A 17 9.08 -7.79 31.67
C ILE A 17 10.29 -8.58 31.22
N SER A 18 10.09 -9.58 30.36
CA SER A 18 11.19 -10.34 29.75
C SER A 18 11.83 -9.55 28.59
N ALA A 19 11.01 -8.85 27.81
CA ALA A 19 11.46 -8.01 26.69
C ALA A 19 10.42 -6.93 26.37
N TYR A 20 10.82 -5.90 25.61
CA TYR A 20 9.92 -4.83 25.17
C TYR A 20 10.29 -4.27 23.80
N GLU A 21 9.30 -3.70 23.15
CA GLU A 21 9.42 -2.84 21.96
C GLU A 21 8.74 -1.50 22.21
N VAL A 22 9.33 -0.42 21.71
CA VAL A 22 8.78 0.94 21.79
C VAL A 22 8.83 1.55 20.39
N SER A 23 7.67 1.91 19.88
CA SER A 23 7.51 2.67 18.63
C SER A 23 7.07 4.09 18.96
N MET A 24 7.75 5.07 18.41
CA MET A 24 7.44 6.47 18.57
C MET A 24 7.35 7.12 17.19
N ILE A 25 6.21 7.77 16.91
CA ILE A 25 5.97 8.46 15.65
C ILE A 25 5.57 9.90 15.97
N ASP A 26 6.31 10.85 15.42
CA ASP A 26 5.95 12.26 15.39
C ASP A 26 5.57 12.62 13.96
N LYS A 27 4.30 12.96 13.72
CA LYS A 27 3.76 13.45 12.45
C LYS A 27 3.58 14.96 12.54
N ASP A 28 4.05 15.69 11.54
CA ASP A 28 3.69 17.08 11.26
C ASP A 28 3.09 17.13 9.86
N SER A 29 1.87 17.68 9.71
CA SER A 29 1.21 17.75 8.40
C SER A 29 0.61 19.14 8.14
N ARG A 30 0.50 19.45 6.86
CA ARG A 30 -0.31 20.53 6.32
C ARG A 30 -1.41 19.94 5.49
N GLU A 31 -2.63 20.40 5.76
CA GLU A 31 -3.84 19.83 5.21
C GLU A 31 -4.66 20.97 4.62
N LEU A 32 -4.92 20.88 3.31
CA LEU A 32 -5.68 21.84 2.53
C LEU A 32 -6.92 21.17 1.98
N PHE A 33 -8.08 21.80 2.17
CA PHE A 33 -9.36 21.30 1.67
C PHE A 33 -9.96 22.35 0.74
N TYR A 34 -10.23 21.96 -0.47
CA TYR A 34 -10.79 22.81 -1.51
C TYR A 34 -12.18 22.33 -1.91
N VAL A 35 -13.08 23.27 -2.16
CA VAL A 35 -14.33 23.09 -2.90
C VAL A 35 -14.19 23.92 -4.16
N LEU A 36 -14.22 23.26 -5.33
CA LEU A 36 -13.75 23.83 -6.58
C LEU A 36 -12.29 24.32 -6.43
N ASP A 37 -11.98 25.51 -6.87
CA ASP A 37 -10.67 26.15 -6.68
C ASP A 37 -10.59 27.01 -5.39
N HIS A 38 -11.64 26.98 -4.55
CA HIS A 38 -11.74 27.80 -3.35
C HIS A 38 -11.21 27.03 -2.12
N LEU A 39 -10.24 27.61 -1.43
CA LEU A 39 -9.65 27.01 -0.22
C LEU A 39 -10.57 27.24 0.98
N GLU A 40 -11.24 26.18 1.46
CA GLU A 40 -12.14 26.21 2.60
C GLU A 40 -11.39 26.04 3.93
N ILE A 41 -10.44 25.10 3.99
CA ILE A 41 -9.72 24.80 5.22
C ILE A 41 -8.22 24.71 4.93
N ASN A 42 -7.45 25.40 5.76
CA ASN A 42 -5.99 25.28 5.84
C ASN A 42 -5.60 25.03 7.30
N ARG A 43 -5.14 23.86 7.61
CA ARG A 43 -4.75 23.52 8.98
C ARG A 43 -3.38 22.86 9.09
N ALA A 44 -2.74 23.09 10.22
CA ALA A 44 -1.51 22.42 10.63
C ALA A 44 -1.84 21.39 11.72
N VAL A 45 -1.42 20.15 11.52
CA VAL A 45 -1.70 19.06 12.45
C VAL A 45 -0.40 18.44 12.93
N LYS A 46 -0.23 18.33 14.25
CA LYS A 46 0.90 17.65 14.89
C LYS A 46 0.40 16.52 15.76
N VAL A 47 0.80 15.30 15.44
CA VAL A 47 0.41 14.11 16.18
C VAL A 47 1.65 13.40 16.68
N LYS A 48 1.64 13.01 17.95
CA LYS A 48 2.69 12.17 18.55
C LYS A 48 2.09 10.87 19.03
N THR A 49 2.53 9.76 18.50
CA THR A 49 2.09 8.43 18.90
C THR A 49 3.24 7.71 19.59
N ARG A 50 2.96 7.08 20.72
CA ARG A 50 3.89 6.26 21.47
C ARG A 50 3.21 4.93 21.77
N ALA A 51 3.70 3.85 21.16
CA ALA A 51 3.22 2.50 21.39
C ALA A 51 4.30 1.68 22.10
N ILE A 52 3.89 0.90 23.09
CA ILE A 52 4.80 0.02 23.85
C ILE A 52 4.22 -1.36 23.80
N THR A 53 5.02 -2.34 23.41
CA THR A 53 4.70 -3.77 23.53
C THR A 53 5.62 -4.37 24.58
N VAL A 54 5.02 -5.00 25.59
CA VAL A 54 5.74 -5.75 26.61
C VAL A 54 5.58 -7.25 26.35
N TYR A 55 6.64 -7.99 26.64
CA TYR A 55 6.72 -9.44 26.50
C TYR A 55 6.97 -10.08 27.85
N VAL A 56 6.27 -11.18 28.11
CA VAL A 56 6.50 -12.08 29.25
C VAL A 56 6.76 -13.46 28.67
N SER A 57 7.97 -13.96 28.85
CA SER A 57 8.43 -15.19 28.21
C SER A 57 9.07 -16.13 29.22
N ASP A 58 8.94 -17.42 28.95
CA ASP A 58 9.73 -18.51 29.51
C ASP A 58 10.55 -19.19 28.40
N ALA A 59 11.15 -20.34 28.68
CA ALA A 59 12.01 -21.03 27.70
C ALA A 59 11.25 -21.56 26.47
N ARG A 60 9.93 -21.71 26.52
CA ARG A 60 9.11 -22.33 25.47
C ARG A 60 8.02 -21.43 24.94
N THR A 61 7.55 -20.49 25.76
CA THR A 61 6.41 -19.66 25.40
C THR A 61 6.69 -18.19 25.61
N THR A 62 5.99 -17.37 24.83
CA THR A 62 5.98 -15.92 24.96
C THR A 62 4.56 -15.38 24.82
N GLY A 63 4.22 -14.42 25.65
CA GLY A 63 3.02 -13.62 25.47
C GLY A 63 3.37 -12.16 25.34
N SER A 64 2.56 -11.41 24.63
CA SER A 64 2.75 -9.97 24.43
C SER A 64 1.46 -9.19 24.67
N SER A 65 1.62 -7.92 25.04
CA SER A 65 0.50 -6.99 25.13
C SER A 65 0.98 -5.57 24.83
N SER A 66 0.22 -4.86 23.99
CA SER A 66 0.55 -3.50 23.58
C SER A 66 -0.30 -2.47 24.31
N ILE A 67 0.29 -1.32 24.58
CA ILE A 67 -0.37 -0.14 25.15
C ILE A 67 0.02 1.11 24.36
N THR A 68 -0.89 2.07 24.33
CA THR A 68 -0.61 3.41 23.78
C THR A 68 -0.43 4.41 24.93
N VAL A 69 0.62 5.22 24.83
CA VAL A 69 0.88 6.34 25.74
C VAL A 69 0.31 7.61 25.12
N THR A 70 -0.54 8.28 25.87
CA THR A 70 -1.23 9.52 25.47
C THR A 70 -0.58 10.77 26.08
N ALA A 71 -1.01 11.94 25.66
CA ALA A 71 -0.53 13.20 26.23
C ALA A 71 -0.96 13.39 27.70
N ALA A 72 -2.05 12.73 28.09
CA ALA A 72 -2.58 12.79 29.47
C ALA A 72 -1.84 11.85 30.45
N ASP A 73 -1.00 10.95 29.94
CA ASP A 73 -0.29 10.00 30.80
C ASP A 73 0.88 10.67 31.53
N ASP A 74 0.92 10.46 32.83
CA ASP A 74 2.06 10.70 33.70
C ASP A 74 2.80 9.38 34.02
N LEU A 75 3.87 9.44 34.80
CA LEU A 75 4.65 8.26 35.20
C LEU A 75 3.81 7.22 35.98
N LYS A 76 2.84 7.67 36.80
CA LYS A 76 1.98 6.77 37.56
C LYS A 76 1.02 6.03 36.67
N SER A 77 0.36 6.72 35.76
CA SER A 77 -0.58 6.14 34.79
C SER A 77 0.16 5.19 33.83
N LEU A 78 1.34 5.56 33.35
CA LEU A 78 2.19 4.69 32.53
C LEU A 78 2.54 3.38 33.25
N ASN A 79 3.01 3.45 34.51
CA ASN A 79 3.33 2.26 35.29
C ASN A 79 2.08 1.39 35.50
N THR A 80 0.92 1.98 35.73
CA THR A 80 -0.35 1.23 35.85
C THR A 80 -0.68 0.49 34.53
N LYS A 81 -0.57 1.18 33.38
CA LYS A 81 -0.77 0.59 32.05
C LYS A 81 0.22 -0.55 31.77
N ILE A 82 1.50 -0.34 32.07
CA ILE A 82 2.57 -1.35 31.92
C ILE A 82 2.23 -2.59 32.77
N ASN A 83 1.88 -2.42 34.04
CA ASN A 83 1.54 -3.54 34.91
C ASN A 83 0.31 -4.32 34.42
N ALA A 84 -0.69 -3.64 33.88
CA ALA A 84 -1.84 -4.28 33.27
C ALA A 84 -1.46 -5.05 32.00
N ALA A 85 -0.59 -4.48 31.16
CA ALA A 85 -0.08 -5.13 29.96
C ALA A 85 0.76 -6.38 30.30
N VAL A 86 1.59 -6.31 31.32
CA VAL A 86 2.38 -7.46 31.83
C VAL A 86 1.45 -8.60 32.28
N LYS A 87 0.37 -8.31 33.00
CA LYS A 87 -0.63 -9.32 33.39
C LYS A 87 -1.26 -10.00 32.19
N LYS A 88 -1.68 -9.22 31.16
CA LYS A 88 -2.24 -9.73 29.91
C LYS A 88 -1.23 -10.57 29.13
N ALA A 89 0.00 -10.08 29.00
CA ALA A 89 1.08 -10.81 28.33
C ALA A 89 1.37 -12.16 29.01
N ALA A 90 1.37 -12.20 30.34
CA ALA A 90 1.61 -13.45 31.09
C ALA A 90 0.52 -14.52 30.87
N SER A 91 -0.70 -14.13 30.46
CA SER A 91 -1.79 -15.04 30.15
C SER A 91 -1.75 -15.63 28.74
N ALA A 92 -1.02 -14.98 27.81
CA ALA A 92 -0.86 -15.47 26.43
C ALA A 92 0.30 -16.49 26.37
N LYS A 93 0.10 -17.62 25.66
CA LYS A 93 1.07 -18.71 25.54
C LYS A 93 1.30 -19.09 24.08
N ASN A 94 1.95 -18.17 23.33
CA ASN A 94 2.40 -18.48 21.98
C ASN A 94 3.76 -19.18 22.02
N PRO A 95 4.15 -19.95 21.00
CA PRO A 95 5.52 -20.45 20.89
C PRO A 95 6.52 -19.30 21.03
N TYR A 96 7.65 -19.57 21.69
CA TYR A 96 8.69 -18.54 21.88
C TYR A 96 9.33 -18.14 20.54
N TYR A 97 9.62 -16.86 20.39
CA TYR A 97 10.49 -16.32 19.34
C TYR A 97 11.32 -15.15 19.91
N PRO A 98 12.55 -14.95 19.42
CA PRO A 98 13.39 -13.84 19.86
C PRO A 98 12.94 -12.53 19.22
N LEU A 99 13.07 -11.41 19.93
CA LEU A 99 12.96 -10.09 19.31
C LEU A 99 14.17 -9.81 18.42
N THR A 100 14.01 -8.87 17.49
CA THR A 100 15.10 -8.42 16.61
C THR A 100 16.35 -8.12 17.40
N ALA A 101 17.45 -8.78 17.03
CA ALA A 101 18.76 -8.54 17.62
C ALA A 101 19.34 -7.22 17.13
N LYS A 102 20.20 -6.61 17.94
CA LYS A 102 20.94 -5.41 17.57
C LYS A 102 21.81 -5.69 16.34
N THR A 103 21.57 -4.93 15.30
CA THR A 103 22.42 -4.85 14.11
C THR A 103 22.91 -3.41 13.96
N GLU A 104 23.30 -2.98 12.77
CA GLU A 104 23.55 -1.58 12.49
C GLU A 104 22.27 -0.75 12.70
N ASN A 105 22.36 0.31 13.50
CA ASN A 105 21.24 1.18 13.77
C ASN A 105 20.96 2.08 12.55
N ILE A 106 19.71 2.10 12.12
CA ILE A 106 19.26 3.06 11.09
C ILE A 106 19.26 4.47 11.70
N ARG A 107 19.93 5.39 11.04
CA ARG A 107 19.96 6.83 11.37
C ARG A 107 19.68 7.64 10.12
N ASN A 108 18.46 7.50 9.60
CA ASN A 108 18.01 8.24 8.42
C ASN A 108 17.32 9.53 8.87
N THR A 109 18.09 10.54 9.18
CA THR A 109 17.57 11.86 9.54
C THR A 109 17.75 12.81 8.36
N LYS A 110 16.66 13.46 7.93
CA LYS A 110 16.75 14.50 6.92
C LYS A 110 17.39 15.76 7.49
N LYS A 111 18.42 16.28 6.83
CA LYS A 111 18.95 17.61 7.13
C LYS A 111 18.03 18.67 6.52
N GLY A 112 17.42 19.49 7.36
CA GLY A 112 16.59 20.63 6.99
C GLY A 112 15.09 20.36 7.10
N ASN A 113 14.35 21.36 7.54
CA ASN A 113 12.89 21.36 7.54
C ASN A 113 12.42 21.58 6.11
N GLN A 114 11.71 20.62 5.54
CA GLN A 114 10.91 20.88 4.35
C GLN A 114 9.77 21.81 4.74
N ASP A 115 9.57 22.89 3.99
CA ASP A 115 8.39 23.74 4.19
C ASP A 115 7.16 23.01 3.64
N LEU A 116 6.41 22.37 4.56
CA LEU A 116 5.22 21.61 4.22
C LEU A 116 4.11 22.53 3.63
N ASN A 117 4.05 23.80 4.02
CA ASN A 117 3.09 24.76 3.44
C ASN A 117 3.43 25.06 1.99
N GLU A 118 4.72 25.30 1.71
CA GLU A 118 5.18 25.55 0.34
C GLU A 118 4.87 24.34 -0.56
N ILE A 119 5.15 23.12 -0.08
CA ILE A 119 4.87 21.90 -0.84
C ILE A 119 3.37 21.69 -1.03
N ALA A 120 2.54 21.87 0.00
CA ALA A 120 1.09 21.74 -0.11
C ALA A 120 0.51 22.74 -1.13
N THR A 121 0.99 23.97 -1.10
CA THR A 121 0.63 24.99 -2.11
C THR A 121 1.05 24.61 -3.52
N LYS A 122 2.25 24.02 -3.68
CA LYS A 122 2.73 23.54 -4.99
C LYS A 122 1.90 22.34 -5.49
N VAL A 123 1.46 21.45 -4.59
CA VAL A 123 0.55 20.33 -4.92
C VAL A 123 -0.79 20.88 -5.41
N ALA A 124 -1.40 21.82 -4.70
CA ALA A 124 -2.65 22.46 -5.12
C ALA A 124 -2.51 23.12 -6.50
N LYS A 125 -1.44 23.88 -6.74
CA LYS A 125 -1.16 24.47 -8.05
C LYS A 125 -1.02 23.43 -9.16
N ALA A 126 -0.42 22.27 -8.88
CA ALA A 126 -0.27 21.19 -9.86
C ALA A 126 -1.63 20.54 -10.21
N ILE A 127 -2.52 20.41 -9.21
CA ILE A 127 -3.88 19.89 -9.38
C ILE A 127 -4.70 20.84 -10.25
N PHE A 128 -4.82 22.11 -9.86
CA PHE A 128 -5.65 23.09 -10.58
C PHE A 128 -5.07 23.51 -11.94
N LYS A 129 -3.79 23.24 -12.20
CA LYS A 129 -3.23 23.38 -13.56
C LYS A 129 -3.85 22.43 -14.57
N ALA A 130 -4.36 21.27 -14.12
CA ALA A 130 -5.06 20.32 -14.98
C ALA A 130 -6.56 20.65 -15.14
N ASP A 131 -7.12 21.55 -14.32
CA ASP A 131 -8.54 21.93 -14.33
C ASP A 131 -8.82 23.01 -15.37
N VAL A 132 -8.74 22.63 -16.65
CA VAL A 132 -8.84 23.57 -17.80
C VAL A 132 -10.04 23.30 -18.71
N TYR A 133 -10.90 22.33 -18.36
CA TYR A 133 -11.99 21.90 -19.23
C TYR A 133 -13.28 22.68 -18.97
N LYS A 134 -13.95 23.11 -20.05
CA LYS A 134 -15.23 23.86 -19.94
C LYS A 134 -16.34 23.09 -19.24
N ASN A 135 -16.39 21.76 -19.44
CA ASN A 135 -17.46 20.90 -18.93
C ASN A 135 -16.94 19.88 -17.90
N GLY A 136 -15.71 20.00 -17.49
CA GLY A 136 -15.09 19.15 -16.48
C GLY A 136 -14.32 20.01 -15.48
N TRP A 137 -14.36 19.65 -14.21
CA TRP A 137 -13.71 20.39 -13.13
C TRP A 137 -13.40 19.48 -11.95
N ILE A 138 -12.57 19.96 -11.04
CA ILE A 138 -12.34 19.34 -9.74
C ILE A 138 -13.38 19.87 -8.77
N ASN A 139 -14.35 19.03 -8.39
CA ASN A 139 -15.44 19.40 -7.49
C ASN A 139 -14.95 19.63 -6.05
N SER A 140 -14.10 18.72 -5.57
CA SER A 140 -13.40 18.89 -4.28
C SER A 140 -12.05 18.23 -4.30
N THR A 141 -11.13 18.73 -3.48
CA THR A 141 -9.85 18.06 -3.25
C THR A 141 -9.35 18.25 -1.83
N GLU A 142 -8.79 17.19 -1.27
CA GLU A 142 -8.12 17.18 0.01
C GLU A 142 -6.64 16.85 -0.20
N ILE A 143 -5.77 17.68 0.34
CA ILE A 143 -4.32 17.56 0.19
C ILE A 143 -3.70 17.42 1.56
N PHE A 144 -2.95 16.35 1.77
CA PHE A 144 -2.20 16.10 3.00
C PHE A 144 -0.71 16.01 2.66
N VAL A 145 0.07 16.92 3.20
CA VAL A 145 1.54 16.89 3.08
C VAL A 145 2.13 16.67 4.45
N SER A 146 2.71 15.49 4.66
CA SER A 146 3.13 15.03 5.98
C SER A 146 4.60 14.69 6.03
N SER A 147 5.26 15.08 7.12
CA SER A 147 6.57 14.57 7.53
C SER A 147 6.41 13.68 8.75
N PHE A 148 7.21 12.63 8.83
CA PHE A 148 7.22 11.68 9.94
C PHE A 148 8.63 11.55 10.47
N LYS A 149 8.76 11.54 11.79
CA LYS A 149 9.93 11.05 12.48
C LYS A 149 9.53 9.78 13.23
N GLU A 150 10.09 8.66 12.81
CA GLU A 150 9.84 7.33 13.37
C GLU A 150 11.04 6.89 14.18
N GLU A 151 10.82 6.51 15.44
CA GLU A 151 11.84 5.90 16.28
C GLU A 151 11.36 4.53 16.74
N PHE A 152 12.21 3.51 16.62
CA PHE A 152 11.95 2.17 17.13
C PHE A 152 13.09 1.73 18.04
N ILE A 153 12.71 1.18 19.21
CA ILE A 153 13.67 0.68 20.21
C ILE A 153 13.15 -0.65 20.76
N ASN A 154 14.07 -1.59 21.02
CA ASN A 154 13.73 -2.78 21.75
C ASN A 154 14.74 -3.09 22.88
N SER A 155 14.41 -4.07 23.73
CA SER A 155 15.24 -4.51 24.84
C SER A 155 16.58 -5.15 24.41
N ASN A 156 16.71 -5.60 23.15
CA ASN A 156 17.94 -6.18 22.60
C ASN A 156 18.91 -5.10 22.07
N GLY A 157 18.60 -3.81 22.25
CA GLY A 157 19.49 -2.71 21.90
C GLY A 157 19.35 -2.20 20.47
N VAL A 158 18.30 -2.61 19.74
CA VAL A 158 17.89 -1.93 18.50
C VAL A 158 17.45 -0.52 18.87
N ASP A 159 17.90 0.47 18.10
CA ASP A 159 17.53 1.88 18.24
C ASP A 159 17.59 2.53 16.86
N HIS A 160 16.46 2.55 16.15
CA HIS A 160 16.33 3.11 14.81
C HIS A 160 15.67 4.48 14.82
N ILE A 161 16.10 5.34 13.90
CA ILE A 161 15.45 6.63 13.61
C ILE A 161 15.32 6.74 12.09
N ASN A 162 14.12 7.07 11.62
CA ASN A 162 13.83 7.26 10.20
C ASN A 162 12.92 8.47 10.01
N ASP A 163 13.39 9.45 9.24
CA ASP A 163 12.55 10.53 8.76
C ASP A 163 12.00 10.16 7.40
N SER A 164 10.71 10.34 7.22
CA SER A 164 9.99 10.08 5.98
C SER A 164 9.08 11.24 5.62
N PHE A 165 8.56 11.21 4.40
CA PHE A 165 7.72 12.26 3.83
C PHE A 165 6.63 11.61 2.97
N LYS A 166 5.41 12.15 3.01
CA LYS A 166 4.27 11.66 2.25
C LYS A 166 3.42 12.82 1.74
N ILE A 167 2.98 12.70 0.50
CA ILE A 167 1.91 13.49 -0.09
C ILE A 167 0.74 12.53 -0.32
N GLU A 168 -0.45 12.95 0.09
CA GLU A 168 -1.73 12.27 -0.18
C GLU A 168 -2.67 13.32 -0.78
N VAL A 169 -3.36 12.93 -1.84
CA VAL A 169 -4.36 13.77 -2.51
C VAL A 169 -5.59 12.91 -2.75
N GLU A 170 -6.71 13.38 -2.28
CA GLU A 170 -8.03 12.88 -2.65
C GLU A 170 -8.73 13.94 -3.48
N CYS A 171 -9.31 13.58 -4.62
CA CYS A 171 -10.08 14.52 -5.40
C CYS A 171 -11.28 13.86 -6.09
N ILE A 172 -12.29 14.68 -6.35
CA ILE A 172 -13.52 14.32 -7.05
C ILE A 172 -13.56 15.06 -8.39
N PRO A 173 -12.97 14.50 -9.46
CA PRO A 173 -13.13 15.03 -10.80
C PRO A 173 -14.56 14.77 -11.30
N THR A 174 -15.19 15.82 -11.81
CA THR A 174 -16.58 15.83 -12.26
C THR A 174 -16.64 16.23 -13.71
N TRP A 175 -17.56 15.67 -14.46
CA TRP A 175 -17.85 16.04 -15.85
C TRP A 175 -19.36 16.14 -16.11
N SER A 176 -19.82 17.27 -16.67
CA SER A 176 -21.22 17.49 -17.04
C SER A 176 -21.43 17.25 -18.53
N ASN A 177 -22.48 16.51 -18.87
CA ASN A 177 -22.98 16.32 -20.23
C ASN A 177 -24.22 17.19 -20.54
N LYS A 178 -24.49 18.25 -19.78
CA LYS A 178 -25.65 19.16 -19.80
C LYS A 178 -26.93 18.61 -19.17
N LYS A 179 -27.05 17.31 -18.94
CA LYS A 179 -28.22 16.67 -18.31
C LYS A 179 -27.87 16.15 -16.91
N GLU A 180 -26.69 15.60 -16.80
CA GLU A 180 -26.22 14.89 -15.60
C GLU A 180 -24.74 15.21 -15.35
N GLU A 181 -24.34 15.07 -14.12
CA GLU A 181 -22.95 15.16 -13.68
C GLU A 181 -22.41 13.78 -13.33
N PHE A 182 -21.18 13.52 -13.74
CA PHE A 182 -20.51 12.24 -13.55
C PHE A 182 -19.25 12.45 -12.77
N GLU A 183 -19.22 11.89 -11.58
CA GLU A 183 -18.10 11.98 -10.64
C GLU A 183 -17.28 10.69 -10.67
N LEU A 184 -15.98 10.86 -10.56
CA LEU A 184 -15.04 9.80 -10.24
C LEU A 184 -14.32 10.16 -8.95
N TYR A 185 -13.71 9.16 -8.33
CA TYR A 185 -12.84 9.33 -7.17
C TYR A 185 -11.39 9.06 -7.60
N LYS A 186 -10.47 9.92 -7.18
CA LYS A 186 -9.04 9.69 -7.35
C LYS A 186 -8.33 9.84 -6.02
N PHE A 187 -7.60 8.79 -5.66
CA PHE A 187 -6.60 8.83 -4.61
C PHE A 187 -5.20 8.76 -5.24
N TYR A 188 -4.32 9.65 -4.83
CA TYR A 188 -2.91 9.68 -5.23
C TYR A 188 -2.04 9.79 -3.99
N GLU A 189 -0.98 9.01 -3.92
CA GLU A 189 0.02 9.16 -2.86
C GLU A 189 1.44 8.94 -3.37
N SER A 190 2.40 9.69 -2.79
CA SER A 190 3.81 9.60 -3.15
C SER A 190 4.71 9.99 -1.97
N ASN A 191 5.94 9.46 -1.94
CA ASN A 191 6.98 9.88 -0.99
C ASN A 191 7.89 10.99 -1.55
N ARG A 192 7.52 11.59 -2.68
CA ARG A 192 8.23 12.72 -3.29
C ARG A 192 7.24 13.66 -3.97
N PHE A 193 7.59 14.94 -4.04
CA PHE A 193 6.86 15.91 -4.85
C PHE A 193 7.31 15.84 -6.32
N ASP A 194 6.35 15.69 -7.21
CA ASP A 194 6.52 15.75 -8.66
C ASP A 194 5.30 16.45 -9.27
N SER A 195 5.45 17.74 -9.57
CA SER A 195 4.38 18.57 -10.10
C SER A 195 3.84 18.07 -11.43
N LYS A 196 4.72 17.53 -12.32
CA LYS A 196 4.32 17.02 -13.62
C LYS A 196 3.47 15.77 -13.47
N ALA A 197 3.93 14.81 -12.65
CA ALA A 197 3.20 13.59 -12.39
C ALA A 197 1.81 13.86 -11.79
N ILE A 198 1.70 14.79 -10.83
CA ILE A 198 0.41 15.17 -10.24
C ILE A 198 -0.52 15.76 -11.30
N THR A 199 -0.02 16.72 -12.12
CA THR A 199 -0.84 17.34 -13.17
C THR A 199 -1.33 16.32 -14.20
N GLU A 200 -0.48 15.38 -14.64
CA GLU A 200 -0.82 14.31 -15.58
C GLU A 200 -1.86 13.34 -15.00
N GLU A 201 -1.72 12.93 -13.74
CA GLU A 201 -2.70 12.07 -13.06
C GLU A 201 -4.08 12.72 -12.93
N ILE A 202 -4.14 14.03 -12.64
CA ILE A 202 -5.40 14.76 -12.52
C ILE A 202 -6.03 14.99 -13.90
N ASP A 203 -5.25 15.32 -14.90
CA ASP A 203 -5.72 15.47 -16.29
C ASP A 203 -6.28 14.14 -16.82
N ASP A 204 -5.59 13.02 -16.56
CA ASP A 204 -6.05 11.69 -16.95
C ASP A 204 -7.39 11.33 -16.31
N ILE A 205 -7.59 11.59 -15.01
CA ILE A 205 -8.86 11.26 -14.35
C ILE A 205 -10.00 12.19 -14.78
N LEU A 206 -9.75 13.45 -15.14
CA LEU A 206 -10.74 14.34 -15.76
C LEU A 206 -11.18 13.82 -17.13
N LYS A 207 -10.23 13.33 -17.95
CA LYS A 207 -10.54 12.65 -19.23
C LYS A 207 -11.36 11.37 -19.02
N LEU A 208 -11.10 10.63 -17.94
CA LEU A 208 -11.89 9.47 -17.56
C LEU A 208 -13.31 9.87 -17.12
N ALA A 209 -13.50 10.95 -16.37
CA ALA A 209 -14.81 11.49 -16.03
C ALA A 209 -15.59 11.88 -17.29
N LYS A 210 -14.92 12.50 -18.29
CA LYS A 210 -15.47 12.72 -19.63
C LYS A 210 -15.91 11.42 -20.30
N ALA A 211 -15.05 10.41 -20.32
CA ALA A 211 -15.36 9.11 -20.90
C ALA A 211 -16.57 8.47 -20.19
N ARG A 212 -16.65 8.58 -18.85
CA ARG A 212 -17.78 8.09 -18.06
C ARG A 212 -19.10 8.75 -18.46
N SER A 213 -19.09 10.06 -18.75
CA SER A 213 -20.28 10.80 -19.20
C SER A 213 -20.78 10.39 -20.59
N GLN A 214 -19.99 9.63 -21.34
CA GLN A 214 -20.28 9.16 -22.70
C GLN A 214 -20.35 7.62 -22.76
N ALA A 215 -20.29 6.95 -21.62
CA ALA A 215 -20.19 5.50 -21.58
C ALA A 215 -21.49 4.82 -22.02
N LEU A 216 -21.34 3.80 -22.84
CA LEU A 216 -22.39 2.90 -23.32
C LEU A 216 -22.50 1.69 -22.39
N THR A 217 -23.55 0.90 -22.56
CA THR A 217 -23.75 -0.38 -21.86
C THR A 217 -23.47 -1.57 -22.81
N LEU A 218 -23.39 -2.78 -22.24
CA LEU A 218 -23.25 -3.99 -23.06
C LEU A 218 -24.47 -4.30 -23.94
N LYS A 219 -25.59 -3.61 -23.73
CA LYS A 219 -26.75 -3.68 -24.65
C LYS A 219 -26.47 -2.98 -25.96
N ASP A 220 -25.61 -1.96 -25.93
CA ASP A 220 -25.30 -1.10 -27.08
C ASP A 220 -24.06 -1.58 -27.86
N VAL A 221 -23.19 -2.40 -27.20
CA VAL A 221 -21.92 -2.83 -27.77
C VAL A 221 -21.69 -4.32 -27.52
N LYS A 222 -21.56 -5.10 -28.61
CA LYS A 222 -21.20 -6.51 -28.52
C LYS A 222 -19.67 -6.66 -28.43
N LEU A 223 -19.20 -7.28 -27.36
CA LEU A 223 -17.76 -7.59 -27.17
C LEU A 223 -17.41 -8.95 -27.79
N PRO A 224 -16.19 -9.13 -28.33
CA PRO A 224 -15.68 -10.45 -28.71
C PRO A 224 -15.56 -11.41 -27.51
N GLU A 225 -15.70 -12.71 -27.73
CA GLU A 225 -15.67 -13.72 -26.67
C GLU A 225 -14.30 -13.81 -25.95
N ASP A 226 -13.20 -13.82 -26.69
CA ASP A 226 -11.82 -13.96 -26.15
C ASP A 226 -11.10 -12.61 -26.00
N LEU A 227 -11.81 -11.58 -25.54
CA LEU A 227 -11.27 -10.25 -25.43
C LEU A 227 -10.25 -10.16 -24.30
N PRO A 228 -8.99 -9.75 -24.56
CA PRO A 228 -8.04 -9.46 -23.48
C PRO A 228 -8.55 -8.35 -22.58
N VAL A 229 -8.54 -8.61 -21.26
CA VAL A 229 -8.92 -7.65 -20.22
C VAL A 229 -7.65 -7.12 -19.54
N LEU A 230 -7.46 -5.81 -19.59
CA LEU A 230 -6.34 -5.10 -19.00
C LEU A 230 -6.76 -4.50 -17.66
N VAL A 231 -6.03 -4.85 -16.62
CA VAL A 231 -6.29 -4.39 -15.24
C VAL A 231 -5.14 -3.49 -14.79
N LYS A 232 -5.47 -2.40 -14.13
CA LYS A 232 -4.52 -1.40 -13.62
C LYS A 232 -4.89 -0.88 -12.23
N ASN A 233 -4.09 0.05 -11.71
CA ASN A 233 -4.33 0.79 -10.46
C ASN A 233 -4.63 -0.13 -9.26
N ASP A 234 -5.71 0.16 -8.54
CA ASP A 234 -6.04 -0.50 -7.26
C ASP A 234 -6.21 -2.01 -7.38
N MET A 235 -6.84 -2.49 -8.47
CA MET A 235 -7.02 -3.93 -8.68
C MET A 235 -5.67 -4.61 -8.97
N LEU A 236 -4.80 -3.99 -9.79
CA LEU A 236 -3.45 -4.52 -10.05
C LEU A 236 -2.64 -4.57 -8.75
N GLU A 237 -2.64 -3.48 -7.96
CA GLU A 237 -1.94 -3.44 -6.66
C GLU A 237 -2.53 -4.48 -5.69
N THR A 238 -3.85 -4.70 -5.70
CA THR A 238 -4.52 -5.72 -4.89
C THR A 238 -4.08 -7.13 -5.27
N ILE A 239 -4.02 -7.45 -6.56
CA ILE A 239 -3.51 -8.74 -7.07
C ILE A 239 -2.06 -8.96 -6.63
N VAL A 240 -1.18 -7.98 -6.86
CA VAL A 240 0.24 -8.06 -6.49
C VAL A 240 0.42 -8.23 -4.98
N ARG A 241 -0.37 -7.50 -4.18
CA ARG A 241 -0.36 -7.62 -2.73
C ARG A 241 -0.85 -8.98 -2.25
N ASN A 242 -1.89 -9.53 -2.88
CA ASN A 242 -2.38 -10.87 -2.57
C ASN A 242 -1.31 -11.94 -2.83
N LEU A 243 -0.62 -11.88 -3.98
CA LEU A 243 0.50 -12.77 -4.29
C LEU A 243 1.65 -12.63 -3.28
N ALA A 244 1.97 -11.40 -2.87
CA ALA A 244 2.98 -11.19 -1.85
C ALA A 244 2.55 -11.78 -0.51
N MET A 245 1.27 -11.63 -0.12
CA MET A 245 0.74 -12.20 1.12
C MET A 245 0.71 -13.73 1.09
N ASP A 246 0.39 -14.34 -0.04
CA ASP A 246 0.44 -15.79 -0.23
C ASP A 246 1.85 -16.36 0.07
N LEU A 247 2.89 -15.64 -0.32
CA LEU A 247 4.29 -16.02 -0.11
C LEU A 247 4.89 -15.49 1.20
N ASN A 248 4.06 -14.93 2.10
CA ASN A 248 4.52 -14.43 3.39
C ASN A 248 4.66 -15.57 4.41
N TYR A 249 5.65 -15.48 5.31
CA TYR A 249 5.88 -16.47 6.37
C TYR A 249 4.64 -16.78 7.20
N ARG A 250 3.79 -15.77 7.47
CA ARG A 250 2.56 -15.98 8.22
C ARG A 250 1.60 -16.90 7.47
N SER A 251 1.38 -16.67 6.18
CA SER A 251 0.48 -17.51 5.37
C SER A 251 0.99 -18.94 5.28
N LEU A 252 2.32 -19.12 5.11
CA LEU A 252 2.94 -20.45 5.13
C LEU A 252 2.74 -21.16 6.47
N TYR A 253 3.03 -20.48 7.58
CA TYR A 253 2.88 -21.07 8.92
C TYR A 253 1.43 -21.44 9.23
N MET A 254 0.48 -20.61 8.79
CA MET A 254 -0.96 -20.86 9.00
C MET A 254 -1.57 -21.82 7.97
N HIS A 255 -0.78 -22.36 7.03
CA HIS A 255 -1.23 -23.20 5.91
C HIS A 255 -2.32 -22.56 5.05
N GLN A 256 -2.22 -21.26 4.83
CA GLN A 256 -3.14 -20.44 4.03
C GLN A 256 -2.57 -20.04 2.67
N ASN A 257 -1.36 -20.50 2.34
CA ASN A 257 -0.70 -20.24 1.06
C ASN A 257 -1.13 -21.24 0.00
N HIS A 258 -1.20 -20.77 -1.26
CA HIS A 258 -1.47 -21.61 -2.43
C HIS A 258 -0.19 -22.07 -3.12
N TYR A 259 0.88 -21.27 -3.03
CA TYR A 259 2.14 -21.56 -3.70
C TYR A 259 3.28 -21.81 -2.73
N ASN A 260 4.11 -22.79 -3.11
CA ASN A 260 5.33 -23.15 -2.38
C ASN A 260 6.57 -22.85 -3.21
N LYS A 261 7.75 -22.84 -2.57
CA LYS A 261 9.03 -22.72 -3.28
C LYS A 261 9.15 -23.79 -4.38
N LYS A 262 9.51 -23.38 -5.60
CA LYS A 262 9.64 -24.16 -6.85
C LYS A 262 8.35 -24.31 -7.65
N ASP A 263 7.20 -23.94 -7.15
CA ASP A 263 5.97 -23.97 -7.93
C ASP A 263 6.07 -23.00 -9.12
N VAL A 264 5.55 -23.43 -10.25
CA VAL A 264 5.40 -22.61 -11.46
C VAL A 264 4.07 -21.88 -11.35
N LEU A 265 4.14 -20.58 -11.06
CA LEU A 265 2.97 -19.73 -10.92
C LEU A 265 2.45 -19.25 -12.28
N SER A 266 3.38 -19.00 -13.21
CA SER A 266 3.03 -18.50 -14.56
C SER A 266 3.96 -19.06 -15.60
N ASN A 267 3.41 -19.30 -16.81
CA ASN A 267 4.18 -19.63 -18.02
C ASN A 267 4.81 -18.38 -18.66
N THR A 268 4.33 -17.18 -18.29
CA THR A 268 4.94 -15.92 -18.70
C THR A 268 6.12 -15.60 -17.78
N ALA A 269 7.25 -15.27 -18.37
CA ALA A 269 8.43 -14.90 -17.61
C ALA A 269 8.27 -13.53 -16.96
N PHE A 270 8.17 -13.51 -15.63
CA PHE A 270 8.23 -12.29 -14.85
C PHE A 270 8.93 -12.49 -13.52
N ASP A 271 9.56 -11.43 -13.05
CA ASP A 271 10.21 -11.35 -11.76
C ASP A 271 9.36 -10.52 -10.80
N MET A 272 9.17 -10.98 -9.58
CA MET A 272 8.53 -10.23 -8.50
C MET A 272 9.50 -10.09 -7.33
N THR A 273 9.83 -8.86 -6.98
CA THR A 273 10.78 -8.55 -5.90
C THR A 273 10.13 -7.63 -4.87
N MET A 274 10.05 -8.10 -3.62
CA MET A 274 9.70 -7.23 -2.50
C MET A 274 10.89 -6.38 -2.09
N LYS A 275 10.68 -5.10 -1.85
CA LYS A 275 11.72 -4.11 -1.54
C LYS A 275 11.37 -3.27 -0.31
N ALA A 276 12.40 -2.77 0.34
CA ALA A 276 12.26 -1.80 1.43
C ALA A 276 11.81 -0.42 0.93
N MET A 277 12.42 0.02 -0.18
CA MET A 277 12.24 1.36 -0.72
C MET A 277 12.23 1.36 -2.24
N ILE A 278 11.25 2.07 -2.80
CA ILE A 278 11.19 2.43 -4.23
C ILE A 278 10.85 3.93 -4.31
N PRO A 279 11.61 4.75 -5.05
CA PRO A 279 11.28 6.16 -5.24
C PRO A 279 9.88 6.33 -5.85
N GLY A 280 9.06 7.18 -5.24
CA GLY A 280 7.65 7.38 -5.62
C GLY A 280 6.65 6.50 -4.87
N CYS A 281 7.06 5.34 -4.35
CA CYS A 281 6.17 4.49 -3.55
C CYS A 281 6.05 5.03 -2.12
N ALA A 282 4.86 5.48 -1.75
CA ALA A 282 4.59 6.10 -0.45
C ALA A 282 4.79 5.14 0.74
N ALA A 283 4.57 3.84 0.54
CA ALA A 283 4.74 2.81 1.56
C ALA A 283 6.21 2.47 1.90
N SER A 284 7.18 3.03 1.17
CA SER A 284 8.62 2.77 1.37
C SER A 284 9.08 3.05 2.81
N ARG A 285 9.85 2.12 3.40
CA ARG A 285 10.43 2.26 4.75
C ARG A 285 11.69 1.43 4.91
N LYS A 286 12.51 1.73 5.91
CA LYS A 286 13.83 1.09 6.11
C LYS A 286 13.83 -0.07 7.10
N PHE A 287 12.87 -0.10 8.02
CA PHE A 287 12.67 -1.18 8.98
C PHE A 287 11.17 -1.43 9.18
N ASP A 288 10.82 -2.61 9.65
CA ASP A 288 9.43 -2.98 9.94
C ASP A 288 9.00 -2.65 11.37
N SER A 289 7.78 -3.05 11.74
CA SER A 289 7.20 -2.81 13.08
C SER A 289 7.93 -3.52 14.22
N HIS A 290 8.79 -4.49 13.92
CA HIS A 290 9.64 -5.21 14.88
C HIS A 290 11.11 -4.79 14.83
N GLY A 291 11.41 -3.69 14.11
CA GLY A 291 12.76 -3.15 13.97
C GLY A 291 13.69 -3.99 13.10
N VAL A 292 13.18 -4.93 12.32
CA VAL A 292 14.00 -5.65 11.34
C VAL A 292 14.39 -4.70 10.21
N VAL A 293 15.69 -4.54 9.97
CA VAL A 293 16.20 -3.78 8.83
C VAL A 293 15.83 -4.51 7.55
N LEU A 294 15.01 -3.88 6.73
CA LEU A 294 14.40 -4.49 5.55
C LEU A 294 15.43 -4.75 4.45
N LYS A 295 15.43 -5.98 3.92
CA LYS A 295 16.30 -6.40 2.82
C LYS A 295 15.45 -6.97 1.69
N SER A 296 15.70 -6.49 0.46
CA SER A 296 14.96 -6.94 -0.72
C SER A 296 15.02 -8.45 -0.92
N VAL A 297 13.88 -9.04 -1.31
CA VAL A 297 13.75 -10.47 -1.58
C VAL A 297 13.05 -10.66 -2.93
N LYS A 298 13.70 -11.40 -3.84
CA LYS A 298 13.05 -11.86 -5.07
C LYS A 298 12.16 -13.05 -4.72
N LEU A 299 10.85 -12.87 -4.77
CA LEU A 299 9.85 -13.91 -4.49
C LEU A 299 9.64 -14.83 -5.69
N ILE A 300 9.52 -14.24 -6.87
CA ILE A 300 9.28 -14.94 -8.13
C ILE A 300 10.41 -14.59 -9.09
N ASP A 301 10.92 -15.61 -9.79
CA ASP A 301 11.96 -15.48 -10.79
C ASP A 301 11.52 -16.22 -12.06
N LYS A 302 11.27 -15.47 -13.14
CA LYS A 302 10.76 -15.98 -14.41
C LYS A 302 9.50 -16.86 -14.26
N GLY A 303 8.54 -16.38 -13.44
CA GLY A 303 7.27 -17.08 -13.19
C GLY A 303 7.33 -18.22 -12.18
N VAL A 304 8.50 -18.52 -11.58
CA VAL A 304 8.71 -19.60 -10.62
C VAL A 304 8.93 -19.04 -9.20
N VAL A 305 8.24 -19.56 -8.21
CA VAL A 305 8.42 -19.17 -6.80
C VAL A 305 9.81 -19.58 -6.29
N LYS A 306 10.58 -18.62 -5.77
CA LYS A 306 11.96 -18.83 -5.29
C LYS A 306 12.09 -18.69 -3.78
N ASN A 307 11.47 -17.67 -3.21
CA ASN A 307 11.65 -17.35 -1.80
C ASN A 307 10.32 -16.93 -1.17
N ASN A 308 10.32 -16.96 0.15
CA ASN A 308 9.30 -16.37 1.00
C ASN A 308 9.89 -15.21 1.77
N TYR A 309 9.05 -14.39 2.41
CA TYR A 309 9.47 -13.25 3.21
C TYR A 309 8.51 -13.03 4.38
N GLY A 310 8.89 -12.22 5.35
CA GLY A 310 7.97 -11.87 6.43
C GLY A 310 8.67 -11.43 7.70
N ASP A 311 7.88 -11.29 8.77
CA ASP A 311 8.33 -10.84 10.06
C ASP A 311 9.18 -11.87 10.82
N ILE A 312 9.77 -11.40 11.91
CA ILE A 312 10.66 -12.20 12.74
C ILE A 312 9.93 -13.36 13.44
N GLN A 313 8.68 -13.19 13.85
CA GLN A 313 7.92 -14.19 14.57
C GLN A 313 7.70 -15.44 13.71
N PHE A 314 7.05 -15.27 12.56
CA PHE A 314 6.71 -16.39 11.69
C PHE A 314 7.94 -16.93 10.95
N GLY A 315 8.94 -16.06 10.66
CA GLY A 315 10.23 -16.53 10.15
C GLY A 315 10.94 -17.46 11.13
N HIS A 316 10.91 -17.16 12.43
CA HIS A 316 11.45 -18.03 13.47
C HIS A 316 10.68 -19.34 13.58
N TYR A 317 9.35 -19.31 13.51
CA TYR A 317 8.52 -20.53 13.56
C TYR A 317 8.74 -21.47 12.36
N LEU A 318 9.21 -20.94 11.25
CA LEU A 318 9.56 -21.69 10.04
C LEU A 318 11.05 -22.03 9.93
N ASP A 319 11.85 -21.79 10.98
CA ASP A 319 13.30 -22.00 11.01
C ASP A 319 14.06 -21.25 9.90
N GLU A 320 13.53 -20.10 9.46
CA GLU A 320 14.18 -19.28 8.42
C GLU A 320 15.46 -18.63 8.95
N LYS A 321 16.59 -18.90 8.29
CA LYS A 321 17.91 -18.42 8.72
C LYS A 321 18.13 -16.91 8.48
N LYS A 322 17.38 -16.34 7.53
CA LYS A 322 17.51 -14.92 7.14
C LYS A 322 16.15 -14.28 7.09
N ILE A 323 15.85 -13.47 8.09
CA ILE A 323 14.60 -12.72 8.17
C ILE A 323 14.72 -11.44 7.34
N SER A 324 13.80 -11.25 6.42
CA SER A 324 13.74 -10.06 5.54
C SER A 324 13.01 -8.88 6.16
N GLY A 325 12.17 -9.14 7.13
CA GLY A 325 11.14 -8.24 7.64
C GLY A 325 9.92 -8.16 6.71
N ASN A 326 8.89 -7.47 7.17
CA ASN A 326 7.66 -7.21 6.39
C ASN A 326 7.92 -6.10 5.36
N LEU A 327 8.36 -6.50 4.18
CA LEU A 327 8.68 -5.61 3.06
C LEU A 327 7.42 -4.92 2.51
N PRO A 328 7.43 -3.58 2.36
CA PRO A 328 6.21 -2.81 2.10
C PRO A 328 5.88 -2.60 0.63
N VAL A 329 6.85 -2.71 -0.27
CA VAL A 329 6.69 -2.36 -1.69
C VAL A 329 7.16 -3.48 -2.60
N CYS A 330 6.53 -3.59 -3.76
CA CYS A 330 6.79 -4.62 -4.76
C CYS A 330 7.27 -4.00 -6.07
N GLU A 331 8.27 -4.63 -6.69
CA GLU A 331 8.66 -4.35 -8.07
C GLU A 331 8.42 -5.58 -8.94
N ILE A 332 7.71 -5.39 -10.06
CA ILE A 332 7.58 -6.41 -11.10
C ILE A 332 8.38 -6.00 -12.34
N LYS A 333 9.13 -6.96 -12.88
CA LYS A 333 9.78 -6.87 -14.20
C LYS A 333 9.32 -8.07 -15.02
N ALA A 334 8.83 -7.84 -16.23
CA ALA A 334 8.20 -8.88 -17.03
C ALA A 334 8.54 -8.74 -18.51
N GLU A 335 8.43 -9.84 -19.23
CA GLU A 335 8.33 -9.81 -20.68
C GLU A 335 7.00 -9.15 -21.07
N THR A 336 7.05 -8.27 -22.06
CA THR A 336 5.89 -7.46 -22.43
C THR A 336 5.06 -8.14 -23.51
N MET A 337 3.74 -7.98 -23.43
CA MET A 337 2.78 -8.49 -24.41
C MET A 337 2.23 -7.32 -25.24
N PRO A 338 2.36 -7.33 -26.57
CA PRO A 338 1.79 -6.30 -27.43
C PRO A 338 0.26 -6.42 -27.47
N TYR A 339 -0.45 -5.35 -27.10
CA TYR A 339 -1.91 -5.30 -27.09
C TYR A 339 -2.52 -4.13 -27.88
N LYS A 340 -1.78 -3.01 -28.04
CA LYS A 340 -2.31 -1.71 -28.53
C LYS A 340 -3.00 -1.74 -29.89
N LYS A 341 -2.63 -2.67 -30.78
CA LYS A 341 -3.18 -2.78 -32.13
C LYS A 341 -4.32 -3.81 -32.26
N LYS A 342 -4.64 -4.53 -31.18
CA LYS A 342 -5.68 -5.56 -31.17
C LYS A 342 -6.84 -5.13 -30.30
N PRO A 343 -8.07 -5.59 -30.57
CA PRO A 343 -9.19 -5.36 -29.68
C PRO A 343 -8.88 -5.79 -28.25
N HIS A 344 -9.21 -4.94 -27.27
CA HIS A 344 -8.97 -5.20 -25.85
C HIS A 344 -9.87 -4.34 -24.96
N LEU A 345 -10.06 -4.73 -23.71
CA LEU A 345 -10.85 -4.02 -22.72
C LEU A 345 -9.93 -3.53 -21.58
N ILE A 346 -9.87 -2.22 -21.34
CA ILE A 346 -9.16 -1.64 -20.19
C ILE A 346 -10.17 -1.36 -19.10
N ILE A 347 -10.01 -1.99 -17.94
CA ILE A 347 -10.80 -1.64 -16.76
C ILE A 347 -10.16 -0.42 -16.10
N GLU A 348 -10.88 0.70 -16.12
CA GLU A 348 -10.41 1.98 -15.58
C GLU A 348 -10.72 2.10 -14.08
N THR A 349 -11.97 1.81 -13.71
CA THR A 349 -12.43 1.86 -12.31
C THR A 349 -13.50 0.81 -12.04
N PHE A 350 -13.47 0.25 -10.84
CA PHE A 350 -14.54 -0.58 -10.30
C PHE A 350 -15.42 0.25 -9.36
N SER A 351 -16.70 -0.14 -9.22
CA SER A 351 -17.55 0.36 -8.13
C SER A 351 -17.24 -0.36 -6.82
N ALA A 352 -17.02 -1.67 -6.90
CA ALA A 352 -16.72 -2.53 -5.76
C ALA A 352 -15.75 -3.66 -6.21
N PRO A 353 -14.44 -3.41 -6.21
CA PRO A 353 -13.47 -4.45 -6.55
C PRO A 353 -13.41 -5.50 -5.43
N GLN A 354 -13.33 -6.78 -5.80
CA GLN A 354 -13.24 -7.91 -4.90
C GLN A 354 -12.06 -8.81 -5.29
N LEU A 355 -11.39 -9.35 -4.29
CA LEU A 355 -10.43 -10.44 -4.42
C LEU A 355 -10.51 -11.29 -3.16
N GLU A 356 -10.84 -12.57 -3.32
CA GLU A 356 -10.92 -13.56 -2.26
C GLU A 356 -9.71 -14.46 -2.33
N SER A 357 -8.86 -14.39 -1.31
CA SER A 357 -7.58 -15.14 -1.29
C SER A 357 -7.80 -16.65 -1.34
N ASP A 358 -8.83 -17.17 -0.64
CA ASP A 358 -9.03 -18.62 -0.52
C ASP A 358 -9.54 -19.26 -1.83
N SER A 359 -10.48 -18.62 -2.51
CA SER A 359 -11.06 -19.12 -3.77
C SER A 359 -10.28 -18.68 -5.00
N GLY A 360 -9.49 -17.62 -4.88
CA GLY A 360 -8.87 -16.93 -6.01
C GLY A 360 -9.87 -16.12 -6.84
N TYR A 361 -11.12 -15.98 -6.41
CA TYR A 361 -12.07 -15.11 -7.11
C TYR A 361 -11.55 -13.68 -7.14
N TRP A 362 -11.56 -13.05 -8.30
CA TRP A 362 -11.30 -11.62 -8.46
C TRP A 362 -12.22 -11.00 -9.50
N GLY A 363 -12.53 -9.72 -9.33
CA GLY A 363 -13.41 -8.99 -10.25
C GLY A 363 -14.27 -7.97 -9.56
N GLY A 364 -15.47 -7.76 -10.05
CA GLY A 364 -16.46 -6.84 -9.49
C GLY A 364 -17.20 -6.05 -10.54
N GLU A 365 -18.07 -5.15 -10.06
CA GLU A 365 -18.84 -4.24 -10.91
C GLU A 365 -17.92 -3.16 -11.51
N VAL A 366 -17.96 -2.99 -12.82
CA VAL A 366 -17.15 -2.04 -13.57
C VAL A 366 -17.90 -0.70 -13.68
N ARG A 367 -17.34 0.32 -13.02
CA ARG A 367 -17.86 1.69 -13.10
C ARG A 367 -17.49 2.36 -14.42
N LEU A 368 -16.27 2.09 -14.91
CA LEU A 368 -15.80 2.56 -16.21
C LEU A 368 -14.79 1.59 -16.79
N ALA A 369 -14.96 1.26 -18.06
CA ALA A 369 -13.96 0.61 -18.89
C ALA A 369 -13.84 1.32 -20.24
N ARG A 370 -12.77 1.05 -20.98
CA ARG A 370 -12.58 1.47 -22.36
C ARG A 370 -12.31 0.25 -23.23
N TYR A 371 -13.22 0.01 -24.16
CA TYR A 371 -13.08 -1.02 -25.17
C TYR A 371 -12.40 -0.42 -26.41
N TYR A 372 -11.27 -0.99 -26.82
CA TYR A 372 -10.63 -0.69 -28.10
C TYR A 372 -11.11 -1.69 -29.14
N ASP A 373 -11.82 -1.22 -30.17
CA ASP A 373 -12.41 -2.06 -31.23
C ASP A 373 -11.44 -2.38 -32.39
N GLY A 374 -10.19 -1.94 -32.26
CA GLY A 374 -9.16 -1.99 -33.32
C GLY A 374 -8.99 -0.67 -34.07
N LYS A 375 -9.87 0.32 -33.83
CA LYS A 375 -9.83 1.66 -34.47
C LYS A 375 -9.92 2.79 -33.45
N LYS A 376 -10.83 2.67 -32.48
CA LYS A 376 -11.10 3.70 -31.46
C LYS A 376 -11.44 3.09 -30.11
N TYR A 377 -11.33 3.89 -29.07
CA TYR A 377 -11.82 3.54 -27.75
C TYR A 377 -13.28 3.91 -27.58
N ILE A 378 -14.06 2.97 -27.06
CA ILE A 378 -15.48 3.11 -26.72
C ILE A 378 -15.60 2.98 -25.20
N PRO A 379 -16.03 4.01 -24.47
CA PRO A 379 -16.23 3.92 -23.03
C PRO A 379 -17.46 3.06 -22.71
N LEU A 380 -17.32 2.17 -21.73
CA LEU A 380 -18.35 1.22 -21.30
C LEU A 380 -18.55 1.29 -19.79
N THR A 381 -19.76 0.97 -19.35
CA THR A 381 -20.17 0.95 -17.93
C THR A 381 -21.29 -0.06 -17.67
N GLY A 382 -21.56 -0.33 -16.36
CA GLY A 382 -22.74 -1.09 -15.93
C GLY A 382 -22.68 -2.57 -16.28
N PHE A 383 -21.54 -3.19 -16.10
CA PHE A 383 -21.32 -4.62 -16.25
C PHE A 383 -20.34 -5.12 -15.19
N SER A 384 -20.19 -6.42 -15.05
CA SER A 384 -19.25 -7.04 -14.12
C SER A 384 -18.23 -7.88 -14.87
N ILE A 385 -17.03 -8.03 -14.25
CA ILE A 385 -16.05 -9.03 -14.67
C ILE A 385 -15.76 -9.98 -13.51
N ALA A 386 -15.43 -11.24 -13.86
CA ALA A 386 -15.05 -12.26 -12.92
C ALA A 386 -13.95 -13.16 -13.49
N GLY A 387 -12.94 -13.43 -12.68
CA GLY A 387 -11.84 -14.34 -12.99
C GLY A 387 -11.49 -15.24 -11.82
N SER A 388 -10.58 -16.19 -12.07
CA SER A 388 -9.95 -17.05 -11.07
C SER A 388 -8.46 -16.77 -11.05
N LEU A 389 -7.98 -16.05 -10.04
CA LEU A 389 -6.61 -15.53 -9.99
C LEU A 389 -5.56 -16.62 -10.24
N TYR A 390 -5.70 -17.77 -9.60
CA TYR A 390 -4.71 -18.85 -9.67
C TYR A 390 -4.67 -19.53 -11.05
N GLU A 391 -5.77 -19.52 -11.80
CA GLU A 391 -5.80 -19.97 -13.19
C GLU A 391 -5.35 -18.87 -14.15
N ASP A 392 -5.82 -17.65 -13.95
CA ASP A 392 -5.54 -16.51 -14.83
C ASP A 392 -4.07 -16.11 -14.82
N LEU A 393 -3.39 -16.27 -13.68
CA LEU A 393 -1.95 -16.02 -13.56
C LEU A 393 -1.09 -16.97 -14.40
N LYS A 394 -1.56 -18.17 -14.72
CA LYS A 394 -0.81 -19.14 -15.55
C LYS A 394 -0.44 -18.57 -16.93
N SER A 395 -1.25 -17.64 -17.46
CA SER A 395 -1.06 -17.02 -18.77
C SER A 395 -1.13 -15.49 -18.74
N VAL A 396 -0.90 -14.85 -17.59
CA VAL A 396 -0.91 -13.41 -17.45
C VAL A 396 0.09 -12.75 -18.39
N GLY A 397 -0.34 -11.68 -19.07
CA GLY A 397 0.52 -10.79 -19.85
C GLY A 397 0.82 -9.48 -19.12
N PHE A 398 1.80 -8.73 -19.59
CA PHE A 398 2.20 -7.44 -19.00
C PHE A 398 2.43 -6.40 -20.09
N SER A 399 2.07 -5.15 -19.81
CA SER A 399 2.28 -4.02 -20.73
C SER A 399 3.72 -3.52 -20.73
N GLU A 400 4.09 -2.80 -21.81
CA GLU A 400 5.36 -2.06 -21.88
C GLU A 400 5.40 -0.84 -20.97
N GLU A 401 4.24 -0.18 -20.81
CA GLU A 401 4.15 1.02 -19.98
C GLU A 401 4.37 0.64 -18.52
N GLU A 402 5.13 1.47 -17.81
CA GLU A 402 5.35 1.35 -16.38
C GLU A 402 4.43 2.28 -15.58
N ALA A 403 4.14 1.87 -14.35
CA ALA A 403 3.47 2.68 -13.33
C ALA A 403 4.22 2.60 -12.00
N VAL A 404 4.13 3.68 -11.22
CA VAL A 404 4.56 3.75 -9.84
C VAL A 404 3.35 4.13 -9.00
N GLN A 405 3.01 3.28 -8.03
CA GLN A 405 1.88 3.47 -7.10
C GLN A 405 2.40 3.42 -5.66
N SER A 406 1.51 3.51 -4.69
CA SER A 406 1.86 3.48 -3.26
C SER A 406 2.79 2.34 -2.88
N ARG A 407 2.48 1.13 -3.33
CA ARG A 407 3.18 -0.11 -2.95
C ARG A 407 3.74 -0.89 -4.14
N TYR A 408 3.66 -0.34 -5.33
CA TYR A 408 3.95 -1.06 -6.56
C TYR A 408 4.77 -0.21 -7.54
N LYS A 409 5.73 -0.86 -8.20
CA LYS A 409 6.39 -0.39 -9.41
C LYS A 409 6.48 -1.51 -10.42
N GLY A 410 6.08 -1.25 -11.66
CA GLY A 410 6.19 -2.23 -12.75
C GLY A 410 5.27 -1.91 -13.90
N PRO A 411 4.90 -2.91 -14.73
CA PRO A 411 3.98 -2.74 -15.84
C PRO A 411 2.68 -2.06 -15.43
N LYS A 412 2.21 -1.12 -16.24
CA LYS A 412 0.98 -0.36 -15.98
C LYS A 412 -0.27 -1.25 -16.00
N TYR A 413 -0.24 -2.30 -16.83
CA TYR A 413 -1.35 -3.24 -16.98
C TYR A 413 -0.90 -4.67 -16.79
N MET A 414 -1.70 -5.46 -16.06
CA MET A 414 -1.79 -6.90 -16.17
C MET A 414 -2.85 -7.26 -17.20
N ILE A 415 -2.58 -8.21 -18.09
CA ILE A 415 -3.41 -8.59 -19.23
C ILE A 415 -3.88 -10.02 -19.04
N PHE A 416 -5.18 -10.20 -18.91
CA PHE A 416 -5.81 -11.49 -18.69
C PHE A 416 -6.66 -11.88 -19.89
N LYS A 417 -6.81 -13.20 -20.15
CA LYS A 417 -7.67 -13.78 -21.18
C LYS A 417 -8.68 -14.70 -20.55
N GLY A 418 -9.82 -14.91 -21.23
CA GLY A 418 -10.85 -15.82 -20.75
C GLY A 418 -11.64 -15.27 -19.54
N ILE A 419 -11.53 -13.98 -19.24
CA ILE A 419 -12.28 -13.34 -18.14
C ILE A 419 -13.76 -13.26 -18.50
N LYS A 420 -14.60 -13.73 -17.57
CA LYS A 420 -16.05 -13.65 -17.74
C LYS A 420 -16.51 -12.19 -17.64
N ILE A 421 -17.25 -11.74 -18.65
CA ILE A 421 -17.88 -10.42 -18.72
C ILE A 421 -19.39 -10.62 -18.72
N SER A 422 -20.14 -9.98 -17.82
CA SER A 422 -21.59 -10.19 -17.63
C SER A 422 -22.34 -8.89 -17.30
#